data_84a0b4fa48a690c82f0dfe5ae2b6c2c1
#
_entry.id   84a0b4fa48a690c82f0dfe5ae2b6c2c1
#
_cell.length_a   1.000
_cell.length_b   1.000
_cell.length_c   1.000
_cell.angle_alpha   90.00
_cell.angle_beta   90.00
_cell.angle_gamma   90.00
#
_symmetry.space_group_name_H-M   'P 1'
#
loop_
_entity.id
_entity.type
_entity.pdbx_description
1 polymer ?
#
loop_
_entity_poly.entity_id
_entity_poly.type
_entity_poly.pdbx_seq_one_letter_code
_entity_poly.pdbx_strand_id
1 'polypeptide(L)'
;KELDGGTLFTQFSHFVDIMYWVFGDIKNIRTKVADFNHMKSTEFEDSGCSHFEFEDGGIGVLNFSTAVWDTNMESSVTVVAENGSLKIGGQYMNEIEYCHIDNYEMPELEATNPPNDYGPFKGSAANHHYVIENVVAVLNGNDTITANALEGMKVVDIIERIYAASE
;
A
#
# COMPACT_ATOMS: atom_id res chain seq x y z
N LYS A 1 -16.66 -5.48 -11.36
CA LYS A 1 -16.29 -4.10 -10.98
C LYS A 1 -17.33 -3.43 -10.10
N GLU A 2 -18.61 -3.62 -10.38
CA GLU A 2 -19.72 -3.00 -9.62
C GLU A 2 -19.68 -3.35 -8.11
N LEU A 3 -19.30 -4.57 -7.75
CA LEU A 3 -19.22 -5.03 -6.37
C LEU A 3 -17.86 -4.80 -5.73
N ASP A 4 -16.78 -4.97 -6.50
CA ASP A 4 -15.42 -4.99 -5.96
C ASP A 4 -14.68 -3.67 -6.14
N GLY A 5 -15.17 -2.76 -6.97
CA GLY A 5 -14.62 -1.44 -7.21
C GLY A 5 -13.39 -1.40 -8.14
N GLY A 6 -12.57 -2.43 -8.15
CA GLY A 6 -11.32 -2.54 -8.93
C GLY A 6 -10.13 -3.05 -8.12
N THR A 7 -9.00 -3.23 -8.79
CA THR A 7 -7.81 -3.85 -8.20
C THR A 7 -7.20 -3.04 -7.05
N LEU A 8 -7.24 -1.71 -7.12
CA LEU A 8 -6.74 -0.87 -6.02
C LEU A 8 -7.56 -1.06 -4.74
N PHE A 9 -8.88 -1.24 -4.83
CA PHE A 9 -9.70 -1.50 -3.66
C PHE A 9 -9.48 -2.89 -3.08
N THR A 10 -9.40 -3.91 -3.95
CA THR A 10 -9.38 -5.31 -3.50
C THR A 10 -8.00 -5.81 -3.09
N GLN A 11 -6.94 -5.32 -3.72
CA GLN A 11 -5.58 -5.83 -3.54
C GLN A 11 -4.59 -4.80 -2.98
N PHE A 12 -4.73 -3.52 -3.30
CA PHE A 12 -3.68 -2.54 -3.06
C PHE A 12 -4.08 -1.36 -2.18
N SER A 13 -5.27 -1.37 -1.57
CA SER A 13 -5.75 -0.30 -0.68
C SER A 13 -4.79 -0.02 0.48
N HIS A 14 -4.16 -1.05 1.03
CA HIS A 14 -3.20 -0.90 2.13
C HIS A 14 -1.91 -0.15 1.72
N PHE A 15 -1.49 -0.21 0.45
CA PHE A 15 -0.37 0.61 -0.03
C PHE A 15 -0.76 2.08 -0.18
N VAL A 16 -2.00 2.36 -0.57
CA VAL A 16 -2.55 3.71 -0.61
C VAL A 16 -2.69 4.26 0.81
N ASP A 17 -3.07 3.43 1.76
CA ASP A 17 -3.16 3.79 3.18
C ASP A 17 -1.78 4.17 3.75
N ILE A 18 -0.76 3.33 3.55
CA ILE A 18 0.62 3.64 3.95
C ILE A 18 1.12 4.94 3.29
N MET A 19 0.83 5.12 2.00
CA MET A 19 1.21 6.34 1.27
C MET A 19 0.55 7.59 1.89
N TYR A 20 -0.74 7.53 2.17
CA TYR A 20 -1.47 8.62 2.81
C TYR A 20 -0.96 8.89 4.23
N TRP A 21 -0.73 7.83 5.01
CA TRP A 21 -0.22 7.94 6.38
C TRP A 21 1.16 8.62 6.45
N VAL A 22 2.05 8.31 5.50
CA VAL A 22 3.43 8.83 5.51
C VAL A 22 3.55 10.20 4.84
N PHE A 23 2.82 10.43 3.73
CA PHE A 23 3.03 11.59 2.85
C PHE A 23 1.82 12.51 2.74
N GLY A 24 0.68 12.15 3.31
CA GLY A 24 -0.55 12.94 3.23
C GLY A 24 -1.30 12.77 1.92
N ASP A 25 -2.20 13.73 1.64
CA ASP A 25 -3.11 13.72 0.52
C ASP A 25 -2.41 14.06 -0.81
N ILE A 26 -3.05 13.69 -1.93
CA ILE A 26 -2.49 13.84 -3.28
C ILE A 26 -3.37 14.72 -4.16
N LYS A 27 -2.77 15.31 -5.20
CA LYS A 27 -3.42 16.15 -6.22
C LYS A 27 -2.77 15.94 -7.59
N ASN A 28 -3.33 16.56 -8.62
CA ASN A 28 -2.80 16.55 -9.99
C ASN A 28 -2.56 15.12 -10.52
N ILE A 29 -3.50 14.23 -10.23
CA ILE A 29 -3.41 12.80 -10.52
C ILE A 29 -3.57 12.56 -12.03
N ARG A 30 -2.74 11.68 -12.58
CA ARG A 30 -2.89 11.10 -13.91
C ARG A 30 -2.66 9.60 -13.84
N THR A 31 -3.57 8.84 -14.40
CA THR A 31 -3.62 7.39 -14.27
C THR A 31 -3.78 6.72 -15.61
N LYS A 32 -3.09 5.60 -15.80
CA LYS A 32 -3.34 4.64 -16.87
C LYS A 32 -3.57 3.28 -16.25
N VAL A 33 -4.66 2.63 -16.61
CA VAL A 33 -4.98 1.26 -16.22
C VAL A 33 -5.16 0.38 -17.45
N ALA A 34 -4.91 -0.91 -17.31
CA ALA A 34 -5.09 -1.89 -18.36
C ALA A 34 -5.42 -3.27 -17.77
N ASP A 35 -6.09 -4.10 -18.56
CA ASP A 35 -6.27 -5.52 -18.31
C ASP A 35 -5.51 -6.30 -19.39
N PHE A 36 -4.46 -7.02 -19.00
CA PHE A 36 -3.61 -7.78 -19.91
C PHE A 36 -3.90 -9.28 -19.86
N ASN A 37 -4.16 -9.83 -18.69
CA ASN A 37 -4.24 -11.27 -18.50
C ASN A 37 -5.58 -11.75 -17.94
N HIS A 38 -6.43 -10.86 -17.43
CA HIS A 38 -7.63 -11.24 -16.69
C HIS A 38 -8.96 -10.93 -17.42
N MET A 39 -8.93 -10.43 -18.65
CA MET A 39 -10.11 -10.06 -19.47
C MET A 39 -11.22 -11.12 -19.54
N LYS A 40 -10.90 -12.38 -19.27
CA LYS A 40 -11.88 -13.49 -19.29
C LYS A 40 -12.44 -13.84 -17.92
N SER A 41 -11.85 -13.33 -16.85
CA SER A 41 -12.13 -13.70 -15.46
C SER A 41 -12.59 -12.54 -14.59
N THR A 42 -12.21 -11.32 -14.93
CA THR A 42 -12.55 -10.10 -14.19
C THR A 42 -13.09 -9.02 -15.12
N GLU A 43 -13.84 -8.06 -14.56
CA GLU A 43 -14.40 -6.91 -15.27
C GLU A 43 -13.63 -5.62 -14.98
N PHE A 44 -12.45 -5.72 -14.37
CA PHE A 44 -11.62 -4.58 -14.01
C PHE A 44 -10.16 -4.85 -14.38
N GLU A 45 -9.37 -3.80 -14.33
CA GLU A 45 -7.95 -3.79 -14.65
C GLU A 45 -7.14 -4.77 -13.77
N ASP A 46 -6.06 -5.30 -14.31
CA ASP A 46 -5.06 -6.07 -13.59
C ASP A 46 -3.75 -5.30 -13.37
N SER A 47 -3.58 -4.18 -14.04
CA SER A 47 -2.36 -3.39 -13.99
C SER A 47 -2.66 -1.90 -14.10
N GLY A 48 -1.84 -1.09 -13.45
CA GLY A 48 -1.96 0.35 -13.55
C GLY A 48 -0.71 1.11 -13.12
N CYS A 49 -0.66 2.36 -13.55
CA CYS A 49 0.35 3.34 -13.18
C CYS A 49 -0.32 4.68 -12.96
N SER A 50 -0.08 5.27 -11.79
CA SER A 50 -0.51 6.63 -11.46
C SER A 50 0.69 7.48 -11.10
N HIS A 51 0.73 8.73 -11.57
CA HIS A 51 1.61 9.75 -11.02
C HIS A 51 0.79 10.92 -10.46
N PHE A 52 1.30 11.55 -9.42
CA PHE A 52 0.60 12.58 -8.69
C PHE A 52 1.60 13.48 -7.93
N GLU A 53 1.08 14.58 -7.39
CA GLU A 53 1.79 15.44 -6.45
C GLU A 53 1.20 15.24 -5.05
N PHE A 54 2.03 15.34 -4.01
CA PHE A 54 1.55 15.43 -2.62
C PHE A 54 1.14 16.87 -2.30
N GLU A 55 0.11 17.04 -1.45
CA GLU A 55 -0.35 18.36 -1.05
C GLU A 55 0.76 19.18 -0.38
N ASP A 56 1.57 18.55 0.46
CA ASP A 56 2.68 19.18 1.20
C ASP A 56 3.99 19.26 0.39
N GLY A 57 3.94 18.91 -0.90
CA GLY A 57 5.08 18.95 -1.81
C GLY A 57 5.69 17.59 -2.11
N GLY A 58 6.30 17.50 -3.27
CA GLY A 58 6.87 16.28 -3.81
C GLY A 58 5.98 15.61 -4.85
N ILE A 59 6.53 14.61 -5.52
CA ILE A 59 5.84 13.82 -6.56
C ILE A 59 5.89 12.34 -6.19
N GLY A 60 4.82 11.62 -6.53
CA GLY A 60 4.72 10.17 -6.32
C GLY A 60 4.35 9.44 -7.60
N VAL A 61 4.75 8.19 -7.66
CA VAL A 61 4.33 7.22 -8.68
C VAL A 61 3.88 5.95 -7.99
N LEU A 62 2.68 5.50 -8.29
CA LEU A 62 2.14 4.22 -7.86
C LEU A 62 2.03 3.29 -9.06
N ASN A 63 2.76 2.18 -9.06
CA ASN A 63 2.63 1.12 -10.04
C ASN A 63 2.07 -0.12 -9.37
N PHE A 64 1.14 -0.79 -10.02
CA PHE A 64 0.58 -2.04 -9.50
C PHE A 64 0.24 -3.01 -10.62
N SER A 65 0.36 -4.30 -10.35
CA SER A 65 -0.08 -5.34 -11.25
C SER A 65 -0.36 -6.65 -10.51
N THR A 66 -1.45 -7.31 -10.86
CA THR A 66 -1.74 -8.71 -10.51
C THR A 66 -1.44 -9.67 -11.68
N ALA A 67 -0.94 -9.14 -12.81
CA ALA A 67 -0.61 -9.91 -14.01
C ALA A 67 0.82 -10.49 -14.01
N VAL A 68 1.42 -10.65 -12.84
CA VAL A 68 2.75 -11.25 -12.69
C VAL A 68 2.72 -12.75 -13.03
N TRP A 69 3.82 -13.26 -13.58
CA TRP A 69 3.95 -14.66 -13.95
C TRP A 69 4.31 -15.53 -12.73
N ASP A 70 3.57 -16.61 -12.53
CA ASP A 70 3.83 -17.71 -11.60
C ASP A 70 3.81 -17.32 -10.10
N THR A 71 4.68 -16.41 -9.66
CA THR A 71 4.80 -16.01 -8.25
C THR A 71 4.87 -14.49 -8.09
N ASN A 72 4.47 -13.99 -6.92
CA ASN A 72 4.63 -12.59 -6.57
C ASN A 72 6.11 -12.19 -6.61
N MET A 73 6.39 -11.06 -7.25
CA MET A 73 7.73 -10.55 -7.40
C MET A 73 8.17 -9.76 -6.16
N GLU A 74 7.63 -8.58 -6.00
CA GLU A 74 7.93 -7.71 -4.85
C GLU A 74 6.77 -6.76 -4.53
N SER A 75 6.81 -6.20 -3.32
CA SER A 75 6.08 -5.00 -2.94
C SER A 75 7.09 -4.03 -2.34
N SER A 76 7.18 -2.81 -2.87
CA SER A 76 8.22 -1.88 -2.42
C SER A 76 7.75 -0.43 -2.34
N VAL A 77 8.40 0.33 -1.46
CA VAL A 77 8.35 1.79 -1.40
C VAL A 77 9.76 2.33 -1.45
N THR A 78 10.01 3.25 -2.39
CA THR A 78 11.27 3.98 -2.49
C THR A 78 11.02 5.45 -2.26
N VAL A 79 11.74 6.04 -1.32
CA VAL A 79 11.69 7.45 -0.98
C VAL A 79 13.03 8.09 -1.30
N VAL A 80 13.02 9.20 -2.05
CA VAL A 80 14.17 10.07 -2.26
C VAL A 80 13.81 11.45 -1.75
N ALA A 81 14.50 11.89 -0.72
CA ALA A 81 14.26 13.16 -0.05
C ALA A 81 15.54 14.00 0.03
N GLU A 82 15.41 15.25 0.48
CA GLU A 82 16.53 16.21 0.56
C GLU A 82 17.72 15.68 1.38
N ASN A 83 17.43 15.03 2.51
CA ASN A 83 18.46 14.60 3.46
C ASN A 83 18.60 13.07 3.53
N GLY A 84 18.06 12.33 2.55
CA GLY A 84 18.23 10.88 2.54
C GLY A 84 17.38 10.14 1.55
N SER A 85 17.67 8.85 1.46
CA SER A 85 16.92 7.91 0.64
C SER A 85 16.69 6.61 1.40
N LEU A 86 15.52 6.02 1.18
CA LEU A 86 15.08 4.77 1.81
C LEU A 86 14.40 3.89 0.77
N LYS A 87 14.69 2.60 0.75
CA LYS A 87 13.89 1.59 0.06
C LYS A 87 13.50 0.49 1.02
N ILE A 88 12.20 0.29 1.15
CA ILE A 88 11.59 -0.85 1.80
C ILE A 88 11.10 -1.77 0.68
N GLY A 89 11.44 -3.04 0.70
CA GLY A 89 11.12 -3.99 -0.35
C GLY A 89 10.95 -5.42 0.18
N GLY A 90 11.38 -6.38 -0.63
CA GLY A 90 11.07 -7.79 -0.41
C GLY A 90 9.71 -8.20 -0.98
N GLN A 91 9.41 -9.48 -0.95
CA GLN A 91 8.15 -10.00 -1.50
C GLN A 91 6.91 -9.44 -0.79
N TYR A 92 7.04 -9.10 0.50
CA TYR A 92 5.94 -8.66 1.37
C TYR A 92 6.20 -7.29 2.02
N MET A 93 7.07 -6.47 1.45
CA MET A 93 7.46 -5.15 1.98
C MET A 93 7.99 -5.24 3.43
N ASN A 94 8.83 -6.22 3.68
CA ASN A 94 9.34 -6.59 4.99
C ASN A 94 10.86 -6.51 5.13
N GLU A 95 11.54 -5.94 4.13
CA GLU A 95 13.00 -5.80 4.09
C GLU A 95 13.41 -4.35 3.87
N ILE A 96 14.39 -3.88 4.63
CA ILE A 96 15.06 -2.59 4.36
C ILE A 96 16.19 -2.88 3.35
N GLU A 97 15.91 -2.63 2.09
CA GLU A 97 16.91 -2.87 1.03
C GLU A 97 17.96 -1.78 0.93
N TYR A 98 17.58 -0.55 1.29
CA TYR A 98 18.47 0.59 1.27
C TYR A 98 18.03 1.62 2.33
N CYS A 99 19.01 2.16 3.08
CA CYS A 99 18.81 3.30 3.95
C CYS A 99 20.09 4.12 4.01
N HIS A 100 19.99 5.37 3.57
CA HIS A 100 21.06 6.37 3.73
C HIS A 100 20.42 7.73 4.00
N ILE A 101 20.46 8.16 5.24
CA ILE A 101 19.81 9.38 5.73
C ILE A 101 20.82 10.15 6.56
N ASP A 102 20.93 11.45 6.31
CA ASP A 102 21.90 12.30 7.00
C ASP A 102 21.67 12.30 8.52
N ASN A 103 22.75 12.10 9.27
CA ASN A 103 22.76 12.02 10.73
C ASN A 103 21.77 10.98 11.33
N TYR A 104 21.42 9.92 10.59
CA TYR A 104 20.56 8.84 11.06
C TYR A 104 21.21 7.47 10.84
N GLU A 105 21.24 6.68 11.88
CA GLU A 105 21.66 5.28 11.84
C GLU A 105 20.42 4.39 12.06
N MET A 106 20.20 3.45 11.13
CA MET A 106 19.07 2.54 11.23
C MET A 106 19.24 1.64 12.45
N PRO A 107 18.29 1.60 13.38
CA PRO A 107 18.34 0.68 14.50
C PRO A 107 18.20 -0.76 14.03
N GLU A 108 18.67 -1.70 14.84
CA GLU A 108 18.35 -3.11 14.63
C GLU A 108 16.84 -3.32 14.78
N LEU A 109 16.21 -3.82 13.71
CA LEU A 109 14.78 -4.06 13.69
C LEU A 109 14.46 -5.47 14.13
N GLU A 110 13.38 -5.64 14.88
CA GLU A 110 12.86 -6.95 15.21
C GLU A 110 12.43 -7.71 13.93
N ALA A 111 12.53 -9.04 13.96
CA ALA A 111 12.08 -9.86 12.87
C ALA A 111 10.56 -9.68 12.64
N THR A 112 10.15 -9.53 11.39
CA THR A 112 8.74 -9.45 11.03
C THR A 112 8.03 -10.78 11.27
N ASN A 113 6.71 -10.73 11.48
CA ASN A 113 5.91 -11.94 11.54
C ASN A 113 5.99 -12.70 10.20
N PRO A 114 5.93 -14.05 10.25
CA PRO A 114 5.93 -14.84 9.03
C PRO A 114 4.70 -14.50 8.16
N PRO A 115 4.78 -14.75 6.84
CA PRO A 115 3.62 -14.59 5.97
C PRO A 115 2.51 -15.55 6.35
N ASN A 116 1.25 -15.15 6.12
CA ASN A 116 0.11 -16.05 6.21
C ASN A 116 0.29 -17.22 5.24
N ASP A 117 0.12 -18.43 5.71
CA ASP A 117 0.22 -19.66 4.90
C ASP A 117 -1.20 -20.19 4.62
N TYR A 118 -1.60 -20.12 3.36
CA TYR A 118 -2.89 -20.61 2.88
C TYR A 118 -2.74 -21.96 2.12
N GLY A 119 -1.62 -22.63 2.26
CA GLY A 119 -1.28 -23.87 1.59
C GLY A 119 -0.76 -23.66 0.17
N PRO A 120 -1.65 -23.47 -0.84
CA PRO A 120 -1.23 -23.27 -2.24
C PRO A 120 -0.45 -21.97 -2.47
N PHE A 121 -0.66 -20.96 -1.62
CA PHE A 121 0.01 -19.66 -1.70
C PHE A 121 0.22 -19.07 -0.32
N LYS A 122 1.18 -18.14 -0.24
CA LYS A 122 1.46 -17.34 0.95
C LYS A 122 0.99 -15.91 0.73
N GLY A 123 0.44 -15.31 1.75
CA GLY A 123 0.01 -13.91 1.77
C GLY A 123 1.01 -13.00 2.46
N SER A 124 0.58 -11.80 2.81
CA SER A 124 1.35 -10.84 3.61
C SER A 124 1.59 -11.33 5.04
N ALA A 125 2.40 -10.59 5.83
CA ALA A 125 2.68 -10.92 7.22
C ALA A 125 1.41 -11.07 8.08
N ALA A 126 1.45 -12.02 9.03
CA ALA A 126 0.33 -12.39 9.90
C ALA A 126 0.12 -11.36 11.04
N ASN A 127 -0.31 -10.14 10.71
CA ASN A 127 -0.42 -9.00 11.63
C ASN A 127 -1.86 -8.67 12.09
N HIS A 128 -2.87 -9.41 11.64
CA HIS A 128 -4.28 -9.12 11.95
C HIS A 128 -4.61 -9.13 13.45
N HIS A 129 -3.86 -9.89 14.26
CA HIS A 129 -4.07 -9.95 15.71
C HIS A 129 -3.84 -8.58 16.37
N TYR A 130 -2.88 -7.76 15.92
CA TYR A 130 -2.65 -6.42 16.46
C TYR A 130 -3.87 -5.50 16.33
N VAL A 131 -4.60 -5.61 15.22
CA VAL A 131 -5.85 -4.84 15.03
C VAL A 131 -6.89 -5.26 16.06
N ILE A 132 -7.07 -6.55 16.28
CA ILE A 132 -8.03 -7.08 17.26
C ILE A 132 -7.62 -6.70 18.68
N GLU A 133 -6.34 -6.80 19.03
CA GLU A 133 -5.80 -6.41 20.33
C GLU A 133 -6.05 -4.91 20.59
N ASN A 134 -5.80 -4.04 19.62
CA ASN A 134 -6.08 -2.62 19.75
C ASN A 134 -7.58 -2.35 19.98
N VAL A 135 -8.47 -2.99 19.20
CA VAL A 135 -9.92 -2.85 19.39
C VAL A 135 -10.34 -3.26 20.82
N VAL A 136 -9.83 -4.40 21.31
CA VAL A 136 -10.11 -4.89 22.67
C VAL A 136 -9.57 -3.92 23.72
N ALA A 137 -8.36 -3.40 23.55
CA ALA A 137 -7.76 -2.44 24.49
C ALA A 137 -8.59 -1.13 24.54
N VAL A 138 -9.02 -0.62 23.38
CA VAL A 138 -9.87 0.58 23.29
C VAL A 138 -11.22 0.36 23.96
N LEU A 139 -11.88 -0.76 23.74
CA LEU A 139 -13.16 -1.09 24.36
C LEU A 139 -13.05 -1.20 25.89
N ASN A 140 -11.87 -1.58 26.41
CA ASN A 140 -11.58 -1.63 27.83
C ASN A 140 -11.09 -0.28 28.42
N GLY A 141 -10.97 0.76 27.59
CA GLY A 141 -10.52 2.09 28.03
C GLY A 141 -9.00 2.19 28.28
N ASN A 142 -8.20 1.26 27.76
CA ASN A 142 -6.77 1.15 27.99
C ASN A 142 -5.93 1.69 26.82
N ASP A 143 -6.54 2.06 25.69
CA ASP A 143 -5.84 2.53 24.49
C ASP A 143 -6.74 3.47 23.66
N THR A 144 -6.20 3.99 22.55
CA THR A 144 -6.90 4.75 21.51
C THR A 144 -6.92 3.96 20.22
N ILE A 145 -7.94 4.16 19.37
CA ILE A 145 -8.02 3.48 18.07
C ILE A 145 -6.88 3.93 17.16
N THR A 146 -6.14 2.99 16.60
CA THR A 146 -4.98 3.26 15.75
C THR A 146 -5.35 3.51 14.29
N ALA A 147 -6.46 2.95 13.82
CA ALA A 147 -6.98 3.17 12.47
C ALA A 147 -8.47 3.54 12.56
N ASN A 148 -8.80 4.81 12.32
CA ASN A 148 -10.17 5.29 12.45
C ASN A 148 -10.90 5.39 11.10
N ALA A 149 -12.22 5.54 11.15
CA ALA A 149 -13.08 5.59 9.96
C ALA A 149 -12.79 6.79 9.04
N LEU A 150 -12.26 7.91 9.55
CA LEU A 150 -11.95 9.08 8.74
C LEU A 150 -10.69 8.83 7.90
N GLU A 151 -9.68 8.16 8.45
CA GLU A 151 -8.50 7.73 7.72
C GLU A 151 -8.87 6.72 6.63
N GLY A 152 -9.68 5.72 6.95
CA GLY A 152 -10.20 4.77 5.96
C GLY A 152 -11.00 5.45 4.84
N MET A 153 -11.82 6.45 5.17
CA MET A 153 -12.55 7.24 4.17
C MET A 153 -11.59 8.03 3.25
N LYS A 154 -10.48 8.54 3.76
CA LYS A 154 -9.46 9.22 2.95
C LYS A 154 -8.79 8.28 1.96
N VAL A 155 -8.50 7.06 2.36
CA VAL A 155 -7.95 6.04 1.45
C VAL A 155 -8.92 5.74 0.31
N VAL A 156 -10.20 5.56 0.63
CA VAL A 156 -11.26 5.37 -0.39
C VAL A 156 -11.33 6.57 -1.34
N ASP A 157 -11.37 7.80 -0.82
CA ASP A 157 -11.38 9.04 -1.62
C ASP A 157 -10.17 9.12 -2.57
N ILE A 158 -8.98 8.80 -2.09
CA ILE A 158 -7.75 8.78 -2.93
C ILE A 158 -7.88 7.76 -4.05
N ILE A 159 -8.33 6.54 -3.76
CA ILE A 159 -8.51 5.49 -4.77
C ILE A 159 -9.56 5.90 -5.80
N GLU A 160 -10.69 6.47 -5.38
CA GLU A 160 -11.73 6.97 -6.30
C GLU A 160 -11.18 8.07 -7.22
N ARG A 161 -10.39 9.00 -6.70
CA ARG A 161 -9.73 10.05 -7.51
C ARG A 161 -8.71 9.48 -8.50
N ILE A 162 -7.96 8.46 -8.11
CA ILE A 162 -7.05 7.73 -9.01
C ILE A 162 -7.83 7.10 -10.17
N TYR A 163 -8.94 6.42 -9.89
CA TYR A 163 -9.78 5.85 -10.94
C TYR A 163 -10.47 6.91 -11.80
N ALA A 164 -10.94 8.00 -11.20
CA ALA A 164 -11.55 9.10 -11.95
C ALA A 164 -10.57 9.81 -12.90
N ALA A 165 -9.26 9.75 -12.60
CA ALA A 165 -8.19 10.31 -13.43
C ALA A 165 -7.68 9.31 -14.49
N SER A 166 -8.28 8.13 -14.61
CA SER A 166 -7.88 7.12 -15.60
C SER A 166 -8.39 7.46 -16.99
N GLU A 167 -7.49 7.37 -17.97
CA GLU A 167 -7.77 7.51 -19.41
C GLU A 167 -7.86 6.15 -20.11
#